data_50e27d124694bd642087fe92eadf3a7b
#
_entry.id   50e27d124694bd642087fe92eadf3a7b
#
_cell.length_a   1.000
_cell.length_b   1.000
_cell.length_c   1.000
_cell.angle_alpha   90.00
_cell.angle_beta   90.00
_cell.angle_gamma   90.00
#
_symmetry.space_group_name_H-M   'P 1'
#
loop_
_entity.id
_entity.type
_entity.pdbx_description
1 polymer ?
#
loop_
_entity_poly.entity_id
_entity_poly.type
_entity_poly.pdbx_seq_one_letter_code
_entity_poly.pdbx_strand_id
1 'polypeptide(L)'
;MKRVLILILGITTLAAARDKKPKAQPGPYVFTSKASAQTLKVLIVQENLRGGYTLDADQQYQFRFSKPAQMPLIESVFEASSACPDMTTKKVWSYTLVEHNGMTTVTVQPVWEYPDDYCKTQTQALIWSQREEIAAFQAMLDKASSSTAPQ
;
A
#
# COMPACT_ATOMS: atom_id res chain seq x y z
N MET A 1 -2.28 -44.25 -62.80
CA MET A 1 -1.66 -43.25 -61.93
C MET A 1 -2.70 -42.72 -60.99
N LYS A 2 -2.74 -43.22 -59.73
CA LYS A 2 -3.69 -42.78 -58.68
C LYS A 2 -3.01 -41.71 -57.81
N ARG A 3 -3.52 -40.49 -57.82
CA ARG A 3 -3.05 -39.40 -56.93
C ARG A 3 -3.79 -39.51 -55.59
N VAL A 4 -3.06 -39.84 -54.54
CA VAL A 4 -3.56 -39.83 -53.17
C VAL A 4 -3.43 -38.39 -52.65
N LEU A 5 -4.56 -37.78 -52.31
CA LEU A 5 -4.64 -36.44 -51.69
C LEU A 5 -4.62 -36.64 -50.17
N ILE A 6 -3.51 -36.30 -49.52
CA ILE A 6 -3.40 -36.34 -48.09
C ILE A 6 -3.90 -34.99 -47.53
N LEU A 7 -5.06 -35.05 -46.87
CA LEU A 7 -5.67 -33.89 -46.19
C LEU A 7 -5.06 -33.82 -44.76
N ILE A 8 -4.16 -32.88 -44.54
CA ILE A 8 -3.61 -32.63 -43.20
C ILE A 8 -4.58 -31.70 -42.45
N LEU A 9 -5.36 -32.27 -41.52
CA LEU A 9 -6.15 -31.51 -40.58
C LEU A 9 -5.19 -30.89 -39.54
N GLY A 10 -4.93 -29.61 -39.65
CA GLY A 10 -4.22 -28.82 -38.65
C GLY A 10 -5.14 -28.57 -37.45
N ILE A 11 -4.91 -29.27 -36.35
CA ILE A 11 -5.55 -28.99 -35.06
C ILE A 11 -4.82 -27.79 -34.43
N THR A 12 -5.37 -26.60 -34.61
CA THR A 12 -4.93 -25.41 -33.86
C THR A 12 -5.46 -25.51 -32.44
N THR A 13 -4.63 -25.97 -31.51
CA THR A 13 -4.89 -25.84 -30.08
C THR A 13 -4.80 -24.35 -29.68
N LEU A 14 -5.95 -23.72 -29.52
CA LEU A 14 -6.02 -22.41 -28.81
C LEU A 14 -5.58 -22.65 -27.36
N ALA A 15 -4.31 -22.34 -27.07
CA ALA A 15 -3.84 -22.21 -25.72
C ALA A 15 -4.51 -20.95 -25.12
N ALA A 16 -5.55 -21.15 -24.33
CA ALA A 16 -6.15 -20.10 -23.51
C ALA A 16 -5.07 -19.56 -22.57
N ALA A 17 -4.52 -18.40 -22.92
CA ALA A 17 -3.65 -17.64 -22.03
C ALA A 17 -4.50 -17.29 -20.79
N ARG A 18 -4.34 -18.05 -19.70
CA ARG A 18 -4.89 -17.68 -18.40
C ARG A 18 -4.19 -16.39 -18.00
N ASP A 19 -4.91 -15.28 -18.06
CA ASP A 19 -4.50 -14.02 -17.49
C ASP A 19 -4.13 -14.24 -16.03
N LYS A 20 -2.83 -14.38 -15.77
CA LYS A 20 -2.31 -14.39 -14.40
C LYS A 20 -2.57 -12.98 -13.85
N LYS A 21 -3.54 -12.85 -12.95
CA LYS A 21 -3.76 -11.61 -12.19
C LYS A 21 -2.40 -11.14 -11.69
N PRO A 22 -2.00 -9.89 -11.97
CA PRO A 22 -0.72 -9.38 -11.50
C PRO A 22 -0.66 -9.56 -9.99
N LYS A 23 0.41 -10.20 -9.49
CA LYS A 23 0.64 -10.35 -8.06
C LYS A 23 0.76 -8.95 -7.47
N ALA A 24 0.01 -8.67 -6.39
CA ALA A 24 0.18 -7.44 -5.65
C ALA A 24 1.65 -7.31 -5.24
N GLN A 25 2.27 -6.18 -5.58
CA GLN A 25 3.66 -5.93 -5.22
C GLN A 25 3.70 -5.20 -3.87
N PRO A 26 4.67 -5.52 -2.99
CA PRO A 26 4.89 -4.72 -1.80
C PRO A 26 5.31 -3.31 -2.20
N GLY A 27 4.81 -2.28 -1.45
CA GLY A 27 5.10 -0.87 -1.70
C GLY A 27 6.61 -0.53 -1.76
N PRO A 28 6.97 0.72 -2.04
CA PRO A 28 6.14 1.92 -1.85
C PRO A 28 5.09 2.14 -2.96
N TYR A 29 3.95 2.69 -2.56
CA TYR A 29 2.90 3.13 -3.47
C TYR A 29 3.07 4.62 -3.76
N VAL A 30 2.91 5.02 -5.02
CA VAL A 30 3.12 6.40 -5.46
C VAL A 30 1.83 6.94 -6.06
N PHE A 31 1.40 8.09 -5.56
CA PHE A 31 0.21 8.81 -6.00
C PHE A 31 0.59 10.23 -6.40
N THR A 32 -0.25 10.87 -7.21
CA THR A 32 -0.07 12.27 -7.61
C THR A 32 -1.34 13.08 -7.36
N SER A 33 -1.20 14.35 -7.01
CA SER A 33 -2.29 15.26 -6.76
C SER A 33 -1.93 16.68 -7.21
N LYS A 34 -2.92 17.49 -7.58
CA LYS A 34 -2.76 18.94 -7.84
C LYS A 34 -2.89 19.78 -6.57
N ALA A 35 -3.29 19.20 -5.45
CA ALA A 35 -3.34 19.90 -4.17
C ALA A 35 -1.92 20.11 -3.63
N SER A 36 -1.71 21.19 -2.86
CA SER A 36 -0.42 21.48 -2.23
C SER A 36 -0.04 20.39 -1.22
N ALA A 37 1.25 20.23 -0.97
CA ALA A 37 1.74 19.28 0.02
C ALA A 37 1.16 19.57 1.41
N GLN A 38 0.99 20.84 1.78
CA GLN A 38 0.39 21.24 3.05
C GLN A 38 -1.08 20.80 3.17
N THR A 39 -1.88 21.00 2.12
CA THR A 39 -3.29 20.56 2.10
C THR A 39 -3.38 19.04 2.23
N LEU A 40 -2.57 18.31 1.47
CA LEU A 40 -2.55 16.85 1.53
C LEU A 40 -2.07 16.33 2.87
N LYS A 41 -1.06 16.95 3.49
CA LYS A 41 -0.61 16.58 4.84
C LYS A 41 -1.76 16.66 5.84
N VAL A 42 -2.48 17.79 5.89
CA VAL A 42 -3.62 17.95 6.81
C VAL A 42 -4.67 16.86 6.59
N LEU A 43 -5.03 16.59 5.33
CA LEU A 43 -6.01 15.58 4.99
C LEU A 43 -5.58 14.17 5.41
N ILE A 44 -4.35 13.77 5.08
CA ILE A 44 -3.81 12.44 5.40
C ILE A 44 -3.71 12.26 6.92
N VAL A 45 -3.28 13.32 7.66
CA VAL A 45 -3.24 13.28 9.12
C VAL A 45 -4.62 13.06 9.70
N GLN A 46 -5.63 13.81 9.25
CA GLN A 46 -7.01 13.64 9.72
C GLN A 46 -7.56 12.25 9.47
N GLU A 47 -7.35 11.71 8.27
CA GLU A 47 -7.85 10.36 7.92
C GLU A 47 -7.16 9.25 8.73
N ASN A 48 -5.84 9.34 8.95
CA ASN A 48 -5.16 8.35 9.79
C ASN A 48 -5.61 8.43 11.25
N LEU A 49 -5.76 9.63 11.82
CA LEU A 49 -6.26 9.79 13.19
C LEU A 49 -7.70 9.27 13.33
N ARG A 50 -8.58 9.51 12.36
CA ARG A 50 -9.93 8.91 12.32
C ARG A 50 -9.89 7.39 12.27
N GLY A 51 -8.92 6.82 11.54
CA GLY A 51 -8.68 5.37 11.47
C GLY A 51 -8.12 4.77 12.77
N GLY A 52 -7.89 5.59 13.80
CA GLY A 52 -7.35 5.15 15.10
C GLY A 52 -5.84 4.92 15.09
N TYR A 53 -5.13 5.52 14.14
CA TYR A 53 -3.66 5.53 14.13
C TYR A 53 -3.13 6.66 15.01
N THR A 54 -1.96 6.45 15.60
CA THR A 54 -1.20 7.45 16.34
C THR A 54 -0.13 8.04 15.42
N LEU A 55 0.07 9.36 15.50
CA LEU A 55 1.15 10.05 14.79
C LEU A 55 2.44 9.87 15.59
N ASP A 56 3.37 9.08 15.06
CA ASP A 56 4.65 8.77 15.73
C ASP A 56 5.75 9.77 15.41
N ALA A 57 5.74 10.30 14.18
CA ALA A 57 6.70 11.30 13.72
C ALA A 57 6.03 12.29 12.78
N ASP A 58 6.34 13.57 12.94
CA ASP A 58 5.87 14.67 12.11
C ASP A 58 7.04 15.59 11.74
N GLN A 59 7.51 15.45 10.51
CA GLN A 59 8.42 16.37 9.85
C GLN A 59 7.64 17.10 8.75
N GLN A 60 8.17 18.20 8.23
CA GLN A 60 7.42 19.07 7.31
C GLN A 60 6.72 18.31 6.16
N TYR A 61 7.42 17.36 5.52
CA TYR A 61 6.91 16.59 4.38
C TYR A 61 7.07 15.06 4.54
N GLN A 62 7.42 14.62 5.74
CA GLN A 62 7.54 13.21 6.10
C GLN A 62 6.86 12.99 7.43
N PHE A 63 5.92 12.05 7.47
CA PHE A 63 5.20 11.75 8.69
C PHE A 63 4.86 10.27 8.74
N ARG A 64 4.71 9.78 9.94
CA ARG A 64 4.56 8.36 10.21
C ARG A 64 3.47 8.13 11.22
N PHE A 65 2.65 7.13 10.95
CA PHE A 65 1.57 6.67 11.82
C PHE A 65 1.75 5.22 12.16
N SER A 66 1.36 4.84 13.38
CA SER A 66 1.27 3.46 13.79
C SER A 66 -0.05 3.15 14.48
N LYS A 67 -0.42 1.86 14.43
CA LYS A 67 -1.54 1.30 15.16
C LYS A 67 -1.17 -0.11 15.60
N PRO A 68 -1.47 -0.53 16.85
CA PRO A 68 -1.31 -1.90 17.26
C PRO A 68 -2.03 -2.85 16.30
N ALA A 69 -1.40 -3.95 15.97
CA ALA A 69 -2.02 -4.98 15.15
C ALA A 69 -3.17 -5.63 15.94
N GLN A 70 -4.38 -5.56 15.39
CA GLN A 70 -5.55 -6.24 15.94
C GLN A 70 -5.84 -7.50 15.10
N MET A 71 -4.92 -8.45 15.09
CA MET A 71 -5.13 -9.70 14.35
C MET A 71 -4.90 -10.90 15.26
N PRO A 72 -5.97 -11.55 15.78
CA PRO A 72 -5.88 -12.66 16.70
C PRO A 72 -5.02 -13.84 16.21
N LEU A 73 -4.93 -14.05 14.87
CA LEU A 73 -4.13 -15.13 14.28
C LEU A 73 -2.65 -14.75 14.10
N ILE A 74 -2.34 -13.47 13.89
CA ILE A 74 -0.96 -13.00 13.77
C ILE A 74 -0.36 -12.80 15.16
N GLU A 75 -1.13 -12.24 16.09
CA GLU A 75 -0.74 -12.13 17.50
C GLU A 75 -0.37 -13.50 18.06
N SER A 76 -1.15 -14.56 17.84
CA SER A 76 -0.84 -15.88 18.36
C SER A 76 0.44 -16.50 17.80
N VAL A 77 0.85 -16.14 16.59
CA VAL A 77 2.09 -16.64 15.97
C VAL A 77 3.30 -15.82 16.43
N PHE A 78 3.14 -14.51 16.64
CA PHE A 78 4.22 -13.63 17.08
C PHE A 78 4.29 -13.48 18.61
N GLU A 79 3.18 -13.52 19.35
CA GLU A 79 3.16 -13.49 20.82
C GLU A 79 3.66 -14.80 21.45
N ALA A 80 3.45 -15.94 20.79
CA ALA A 80 3.99 -17.22 21.26
C ALA A 80 5.53 -17.28 21.26
N SER A 81 6.19 -16.34 20.58
CA SER A 81 7.65 -16.22 20.53
C SER A 81 8.18 -14.99 21.29
N SER A 82 7.31 -14.14 21.88
CA SER A 82 7.79 -12.88 22.42
C SER A 82 8.47 -13.02 23.77
N ALA A 83 9.79 -13.18 23.72
CA ALA A 83 10.67 -12.87 24.85
C ALA A 83 10.62 -11.36 25.23
N CYS A 84 9.77 -10.56 24.55
CA CYS A 84 9.75 -9.10 24.61
C CYS A 84 8.37 -8.57 25.03
N PRO A 85 8.01 -8.66 26.32
CA PRO A 85 6.66 -8.34 26.80
C PRO A 85 6.23 -6.87 26.58
N ASP A 86 7.20 -5.96 26.43
CA ASP A 86 6.92 -4.52 26.25
C ASP A 86 6.82 -4.09 24.78
N MET A 87 6.99 -5.03 23.85
CA MET A 87 6.96 -4.72 22.41
C MET A 87 5.74 -5.37 21.74
N THR A 88 4.98 -4.55 21.03
CA THR A 88 3.81 -5.00 20.29
C THR A 88 4.02 -4.90 18.78
N THR A 89 3.46 -5.85 18.04
CA THR A 89 3.39 -5.75 16.58
C THR A 89 2.53 -4.56 16.19
N LYS A 90 3.01 -3.75 15.25
CA LYS A 90 2.32 -2.55 14.77
C LYS A 90 2.18 -2.55 13.26
N LYS A 91 1.05 -2.05 12.79
CA LYS A 91 0.88 -1.62 11.40
C LYS A 91 1.35 -0.18 11.30
N VAL A 92 2.27 0.10 10.40
CA VAL A 92 2.91 1.41 10.24
C VAL A 92 2.71 1.92 8.83
N TRP A 93 2.35 3.20 8.71
CA TRP A 93 2.23 3.93 7.46
C TRP A 93 3.19 5.11 7.46
N SER A 94 4.12 5.12 6.53
CA SER A 94 5.03 6.25 6.32
C SER A 94 4.65 6.97 5.04
N TYR A 95 4.59 8.29 5.12
CA TYR A 95 4.23 9.18 4.02
C TYR A 95 5.38 10.14 3.74
N THR A 96 5.66 10.34 2.45
CA THR A 96 6.58 11.39 1.98
C THR A 96 5.86 12.19 0.91
N LEU A 97 5.86 13.52 1.05
CA LEU A 97 5.28 14.46 0.11
C LEU A 97 6.39 15.22 -0.60
N VAL A 98 6.32 15.28 -1.94
CA VAL A 98 7.25 16.06 -2.75
C VAL A 98 6.43 16.92 -3.70
N GLU A 99 6.52 18.25 -3.56
CA GLU A 99 5.84 19.19 -4.43
C GLU A 99 6.80 19.69 -5.51
N HIS A 100 6.38 19.55 -6.77
CA HIS A 100 7.14 20.00 -7.91
C HIS A 100 6.21 20.40 -9.05
N ASN A 101 6.43 21.56 -9.67
CA ASN A 101 5.67 22.07 -10.82
C ASN A 101 4.14 22.06 -10.64
N GLY A 102 3.65 22.44 -9.46
CA GLY A 102 2.21 22.46 -9.14
C GLY A 102 1.57 21.07 -9.00
N MET A 103 2.37 20.04 -8.88
CA MET A 103 1.94 18.68 -8.58
C MET A 103 2.62 18.19 -7.30
N THR A 104 1.87 17.52 -6.45
CA THR A 104 2.41 16.85 -5.27
C THR A 104 2.44 15.34 -5.49
N THR A 105 3.62 14.75 -5.35
CA THR A 105 3.80 13.30 -5.31
C THR A 105 3.70 12.84 -3.86
N VAL A 106 2.84 11.86 -3.61
CA VAL A 106 2.63 11.23 -2.31
C VAL A 106 3.19 9.81 -2.38
N THR A 107 4.26 9.54 -1.66
CA THR A 107 4.79 8.19 -1.52
C THR A 107 4.30 7.60 -0.20
N VAL A 108 3.70 6.42 -0.27
CA VAL A 108 3.15 5.70 0.89
C VAL A 108 3.86 4.37 1.05
N GLN A 109 4.44 4.14 2.21
CA GLN A 109 5.12 2.89 2.53
C GLN A 109 4.47 2.23 3.75
N PRO A 110 3.59 1.25 3.55
CA PRO A 110 3.01 0.48 4.63
C PRO A 110 3.94 -0.68 5.01
N VAL A 111 4.17 -0.87 6.31
CA VAL A 111 4.97 -1.97 6.84
C VAL A 111 4.33 -2.53 8.10
N TRP A 112 4.67 -3.79 8.39
CA TRP A 112 4.55 -4.37 9.71
C TRP A 112 5.84 -4.15 10.47
N GLU A 113 5.76 -3.72 11.72
CA GLU A 113 6.86 -3.70 12.68
C GLU A 113 6.55 -4.70 13.79
N TYR A 114 7.50 -5.56 14.07
CA TYR A 114 7.37 -6.61 15.08
C TYR A 114 8.73 -6.84 15.77
N PRO A 115 8.74 -7.30 17.03
CA PRO A 115 9.97 -7.69 17.69
C PRO A 115 10.49 -9.03 17.14
N ASP A 116 11.81 -9.15 17.01
CA ASP A 116 12.46 -10.45 16.84
C ASP A 116 12.77 -11.10 18.21
N ASP A 117 13.38 -12.29 18.18
CA ASP A 117 13.73 -13.06 19.38
C ASP A 117 14.76 -12.35 20.29
N TYR A 118 15.39 -11.29 19.81
CA TYR A 118 16.36 -10.45 20.52
C TYR A 118 15.79 -9.08 20.92
N CYS A 119 14.48 -8.91 20.86
CA CYS A 119 13.79 -7.65 21.14
C CYS A 119 14.24 -6.48 20.24
N LYS A 120 14.65 -6.79 19.01
CA LYS A 120 14.92 -5.78 17.99
C LYS A 120 13.72 -5.62 17.08
N THR A 121 13.39 -4.39 16.72
CA THR A 121 12.34 -4.12 15.76
C THR A 121 12.74 -4.59 14.37
N GLN A 122 11.96 -5.51 13.82
CA GLN A 122 12.01 -5.94 12.43
C GLN A 122 10.90 -5.28 11.63
N THR A 123 11.13 -5.12 10.33
CA THR A 123 10.14 -4.54 9.42
C THR A 123 9.87 -5.49 8.26
N GLN A 124 8.60 -5.66 7.94
CA GLN A 124 8.14 -6.41 6.77
C GLN A 124 7.20 -5.55 5.94
N ALA A 125 7.43 -5.48 4.63
CA ALA A 125 6.55 -4.75 3.74
C ALA A 125 5.13 -5.31 3.79
N LEU A 126 4.16 -4.43 3.99
CA LEU A 126 2.74 -4.76 3.96
C LEU A 126 2.26 -4.58 2.52
N ILE A 127 1.65 -5.63 1.98
CA ILE A 127 1.02 -5.55 0.67
C ILE A 127 -0.34 -4.88 0.83
N TRP A 128 -0.51 -3.71 0.24
CA TRP A 128 -1.80 -3.07 0.13
C TRP A 128 -2.60 -3.80 -0.95
N SER A 129 -3.28 -4.87 -0.55
CA SER A 129 -3.90 -5.83 -1.47
C SER A 129 -5.28 -5.41 -1.96
N GLN A 130 -5.91 -4.47 -1.28
CA GLN A 130 -7.27 -4.05 -1.60
C GLN A 130 -7.23 -2.93 -2.64
N ARG A 131 -7.53 -3.27 -3.89
CA ARG A 131 -7.61 -2.29 -4.99
C ARG A 131 -8.58 -1.15 -4.69
N GLU A 132 -9.64 -1.44 -3.98
CA GLU A 132 -10.66 -0.46 -3.56
C GLU A 132 -10.08 0.57 -2.59
N GLU A 133 -9.26 0.16 -1.62
CA GLU A 133 -8.60 1.10 -0.69
C GLU A 133 -7.59 2.00 -1.42
N ILE A 134 -6.82 1.45 -2.36
CA ILE A 134 -5.88 2.23 -3.18
C ILE A 134 -6.64 3.25 -4.03
N ALA A 135 -7.74 2.84 -4.68
CA ALA A 135 -8.58 3.72 -5.47
C ALA A 135 -9.27 4.79 -4.60
N ALA A 136 -9.75 4.43 -3.40
CA ALA A 136 -10.33 5.36 -2.46
C ALA A 136 -9.31 6.40 -1.97
N PHE A 137 -8.06 5.99 -1.73
CA PHE A 137 -6.99 6.91 -1.36
C PHE A 137 -6.70 7.91 -2.51
N GLN A 138 -6.57 7.44 -3.77
CA GLN A 138 -6.40 8.34 -4.91
C GLN A 138 -7.58 9.29 -5.06
N ALA A 139 -8.82 8.81 -4.94
CA ALA A 139 -10.02 9.65 -5.03
C ALA A 139 -10.06 10.73 -3.92
N MET A 140 -9.59 10.41 -2.73
CA MET A 140 -9.43 11.38 -1.63
C MET A 140 -8.44 12.49 -2.00
N LEU A 141 -7.29 12.16 -2.60
CA LEU A 141 -6.29 13.13 -3.07
C LEU A 141 -6.84 14.01 -4.20
N ASP A 142 -7.61 13.43 -5.14
CA ASP A 142 -8.22 14.14 -6.27
C ASP A 142 -9.29 15.13 -5.78
N LYS A 143 -10.09 14.73 -4.80
CA LYS A 143 -11.08 15.61 -4.16
C LYS A 143 -10.42 16.82 -3.49
N ALA A 144 -9.28 16.64 -2.84
CA ALA A 144 -8.51 17.75 -2.26
C ALA A 144 -8.05 18.74 -3.32
N SER A 145 -7.70 18.24 -4.52
CA SER A 145 -7.30 19.08 -5.65
C SER A 145 -8.43 19.97 -6.17
N SER A 146 -9.68 19.48 -6.16
CA SER A 146 -10.83 20.23 -6.67
C SER A 146 -11.32 21.30 -5.69
N SER A 147 -11.07 21.14 -4.39
CA SER A 147 -11.46 22.10 -3.36
C SER A 147 -10.51 23.31 -3.25
N THR A 148 -9.33 23.22 -3.85
CA THR A 148 -8.29 24.27 -3.81
C THR A 148 -8.33 25.19 -5.03
N ALA A 149 -9.27 25.00 -5.98
CA ALA A 149 -9.45 25.89 -7.10
C ALA A 149 -9.86 27.29 -6.59
N PRO A 150 -9.17 28.37 -6.95
CA PRO A 150 -9.54 29.74 -6.53
C PRO A 150 -10.94 30.06 -7.07
N GLN A 151 -11.81 30.55 -6.18
CA GLN A 151 -13.09 31.19 -6.54
C GLN A 151 -12.81 32.56 -7.18
#